data_c6ae0f4f45f3806b5032ed5d4019274d
#
_entry.id   c6ae0f4f45f3806b5032ed5d4019274d
#
_cell.length_a   1.000
_cell.length_b   1.000
_cell.length_c   1.000
_cell.angle_alpha   90.00
_cell.angle_beta   90.00
_cell.angle_gamma   90.00
#
_symmetry.space_group_name_H-M   'P 1'
#
loop_
_entity.id
_entity.type
_entity.pdbx_description
1 polymer ?
#
loop_
_entity_poly.entity_id
_entity_poly.type
_entity_poly.pdbx_seq_one_letter_code
_entity_poly.pdbx_strand_id
1 'polypeptide(L)'
;MTDIAPTAPANLAWPDHFAVAHMPGSLPMGGVVPMTPIFAFREPAPRLALPRDHGLTPQRTDIELGGLIAFLISDVITQGEADAIVEASERFGYRDEAPGIQTPPGMRMNKAVHWVADEQTLGPIFDRIAHLLPHDMDGAQLYPALSRRINMYRYDAEDVFNPHTDGDWPGYGLTPDRRQMQEWAGLRSCFSMLLYLNGPEDGVQGGSTRLFRPDRGHEDVMPKKGSALFFRHGFGPRSVLHEGSRVFGEVSKYVARINVMYNFG
;
A
#
# COMPACT_ATOMS: atom_id res chain seq x y z
N MET A 1 -28.64 13.78 -12.19
CA MET A 1 -28.88 12.52 -11.46
C MET A 1 -27.69 11.65 -11.75
N THR A 2 -26.73 11.65 -10.86
CA THR A 2 -25.53 10.80 -10.96
C THR A 2 -25.89 9.44 -10.38
N ASP A 3 -26.06 8.44 -11.25
CA ASP A 3 -26.14 7.04 -10.85
C ASP A 3 -24.80 6.65 -10.19
N ILE A 4 -24.81 6.57 -8.87
CA ILE A 4 -23.69 6.02 -8.11
C ILE A 4 -23.72 4.52 -8.36
N ALA A 5 -22.66 3.99 -8.99
CA ALA A 5 -22.50 2.55 -9.19
C ALA A 5 -22.70 1.81 -7.84
N PRO A 6 -23.45 0.68 -7.83
CA PRO A 6 -23.81 0.01 -6.60
C PRO A 6 -22.55 -0.50 -5.88
N THR A 7 -22.28 0.05 -4.71
CA THR A 7 -21.39 -0.57 -3.72
C THR A 7 -21.87 -2.00 -3.47
N ALA A 8 -20.96 -2.95 -3.43
CA ALA A 8 -21.27 -4.35 -3.13
C ALA A 8 -22.16 -4.40 -1.85
N PRO A 9 -23.23 -5.20 -1.83
CA PRO A 9 -24.18 -5.22 -0.73
C PRO A 9 -23.44 -5.54 0.59
N ALA A 10 -23.70 -4.76 1.62
CA ALA A 10 -23.06 -4.82 2.93
C ALA A 10 -23.22 -6.18 3.67
N ASN A 11 -24.04 -7.09 3.15
CA ASN A 11 -24.37 -8.39 3.73
C ASN A 11 -23.58 -9.57 3.17
N LEU A 12 -22.59 -9.36 2.30
CA LEU A 12 -21.76 -10.47 1.81
C LEU A 12 -20.80 -10.94 2.92
N ALA A 13 -20.83 -12.24 3.23
CA ALA A 13 -19.95 -12.85 4.21
C ALA A 13 -18.49 -12.78 3.74
N TRP A 14 -17.59 -12.58 4.70
CA TRP A 14 -16.16 -12.69 4.44
C TRP A 14 -15.75 -14.17 4.42
N PRO A 15 -14.94 -14.60 3.44
CA PRO A 15 -14.35 -15.92 3.47
C PRO A 15 -13.40 -16.10 4.66
N ASP A 16 -13.15 -17.35 5.03
CA ASP A 16 -12.08 -17.66 5.96
C ASP A 16 -10.71 -17.22 5.42
N HIS A 17 -9.83 -16.86 6.31
CA HIS A 17 -8.44 -16.51 5.97
C HIS A 17 -7.45 -17.46 6.65
N PHE A 18 -6.21 -17.46 6.17
CA PHE A 18 -5.13 -18.27 6.71
C PHE A 18 -3.78 -17.61 6.44
N ALA A 19 -2.74 -18.05 7.16
CA ALA A 19 -1.37 -17.65 6.84
C ALA A 19 -0.89 -18.40 5.60
N VAL A 20 -0.71 -17.70 4.48
CA VAL A 20 -0.27 -18.27 3.19
C VAL A 20 1.25 -18.35 3.09
N ALA A 21 1.96 -17.54 3.89
CA ALA A 21 3.41 -17.54 4.01
C ALA A 21 3.82 -17.02 5.40
N HIS A 22 5.07 -17.27 5.77
CA HIS A 22 5.70 -16.69 6.96
C HIS A 22 7.07 -16.12 6.59
N MET A 23 7.41 -15.00 7.19
CA MET A 23 8.73 -14.36 7.02
C MET A 23 9.21 -13.84 8.37
N PRO A 24 10.53 -13.72 8.58
CA PRO A 24 11.02 -12.99 9.75
C PRO A 24 10.50 -11.55 9.75
N GLY A 25 9.98 -11.08 10.87
CA GLY A 25 9.53 -9.69 11.07
C GLY A 25 10.24 -9.06 12.25
N SER A 26 10.36 -7.74 12.26
CA SER A 26 10.97 -7.01 13.37
C SER A 26 9.94 -6.28 14.21
N LEU A 27 10.18 -6.29 15.53
CA LEU A 27 9.40 -5.53 16.51
C LEU A 27 9.83 -4.05 16.51
N PRO A 28 8.93 -3.11 16.88
CA PRO A 28 9.23 -1.68 16.90
C PRO A 28 10.46 -1.29 17.73
N MET A 29 10.62 -1.89 18.90
CA MET A 29 11.75 -1.60 19.82
C MET A 29 12.91 -2.59 19.69
N GLY A 30 12.97 -3.33 18.58
CA GLY A 30 14.02 -4.32 18.29
C GLY A 30 13.57 -5.75 18.63
N GLY A 31 14.31 -6.69 18.08
CA GLY A 31 14.00 -8.11 18.15
C GLY A 31 13.35 -8.62 16.87
N VAL A 32 13.46 -9.91 16.64
CA VAL A 32 12.95 -10.61 15.47
C VAL A 32 11.90 -11.64 15.88
N VAL A 33 10.76 -11.63 15.20
CA VAL A 33 9.75 -12.70 15.25
C VAL A 33 9.94 -13.57 14.03
N PRO A 34 10.49 -14.79 14.16
CA PRO A 34 10.93 -15.60 13.00
C PRO A 34 9.81 -15.98 12.03
N MET A 35 8.58 -16.13 12.53
CA MET A 35 7.42 -16.67 11.81
C MET A 35 6.27 -15.67 11.77
N THR A 36 6.53 -14.43 11.31
CA THR A 36 5.47 -13.44 11.14
C THR A 36 4.61 -13.79 9.93
N PRO A 37 3.28 -13.94 10.08
CA PRO A 37 2.42 -14.41 9.01
C PRO A 37 2.15 -13.36 7.94
N ILE A 38 2.00 -13.83 6.70
CA ILE A 38 1.36 -13.14 5.59
C ILE A 38 0.08 -13.89 5.29
N PHE A 39 -1.05 -13.16 5.21
CA PHE A 39 -2.37 -13.76 5.10
C PHE A 39 -2.89 -13.80 3.66
N ALA A 40 -3.89 -14.64 3.43
CA ALA A 40 -4.77 -14.61 2.27
C ALA A 40 -6.16 -15.13 2.67
N PHE A 41 -7.19 -14.73 1.94
CA PHE A 41 -8.48 -15.40 2.01
C PHE A 41 -8.43 -16.75 1.29
N ARG A 42 -9.14 -17.77 1.81
CA ARG A 42 -9.22 -19.09 1.16
C ARG A 42 -9.87 -19.03 -0.22
N GLU A 43 -10.83 -18.13 -0.36
CA GLU A 43 -11.56 -17.86 -1.61
C GLU A 43 -11.55 -16.36 -1.90
N PRO A 44 -11.74 -15.93 -3.15
CA PRO A 44 -11.87 -14.51 -3.47
C PRO A 44 -13.00 -13.86 -2.65
N ALA A 45 -12.69 -12.79 -1.92
CA ALA A 45 -13.66 -12.11 -1.08
C ALA A 45 -14.60 -11.24 -1.95
N PRO A 46 -15.91 -11.53 -1.98
CA PRO A 46 -16.83 -10.79 -2.86
C PRO A 46 -16.86 -9.28 -2.58
N ARG A 47 -16.65 -8.87 -1.32
CA ARG A 47 -16.59 -7.46 -0.92
C ARG A 47 -15.34 -6.73 -1.43
N LEU A 48 -14.32 -7.46 -1.89
CA LEU A 48 -13.10 -6.95 -2.50
C LEU A 48 -13.08 -7.17 -4.03
N ALA A 49 -14.17 -7.60 -4.63
CA ALA A 49 -14.35 -7.62 -6.08
C ALA A 49 -14.69 -6.20 -6.55
N LEU A 50 -13.64 -5.42 -6.84
CA LEU A 50 -13.82 -4.03 -7.24
C LEU A 50 -14.32 -3.93 -8.68
N PRO A 51 -15.27 -3.02 -8.99
CA PRO A 51 -15.75 -2.84 -10.35
C PRO A 51 -14.67 -2.19 -11.23
N ARG A 52 -14.58 -2.60 -12.50
CA ARG A 52 -13.72 -1.93 -13.47
C ARG A 52 -14.30 -0.57 -13.88
N ASP A 53 -15.62 -0.51 -14.06
CA ASP A 53 -16.36 0.74 -14.24
C ASP A 53 -16.79 1.27 -12.86
N HIS A 54 -16.24 2.39 -12.46
CA HIS A 54 -16.36 2.95 -11.11
C HIS A 54 -16.77 4.43 -11.10
N GLY A 55 -16.91 5.07 -12.26
CA GLY A 55 -17.29 6.48 -12.39
C GLY A 55 -16.26 7.50 -11.83
N LEU A 56 -15.07 7.04 -11.38
CA LEU A 56 -13.98 7.92 -10.95
C LEU A 56 -13.13 8.37 -12.14
N THR A 57 -12.48 9.51 -12.00
CA THR A 57 -11.53 10.04 -12.99
C THR A 57 -10.20 10.31 -12.29
N PRO A 58 -9.32 9.30 -12.17
CA PRO A 58 -8.02 9.48 -11.54
C PRO A 58 -7.22 10.58 -12.23
N GLN A 59 -6.59 11.46 -11.43
CA GLN A 59 -5.77 12.54 -11.93
C GLN A 59 -4.42 12.56 -11.22
N ARG A 60 -3.35 12.68 -12.00
CA ARG A 60 -1.98 12.78 -11.50
C ARG A 60 -1.58 14.23 -11.28
N THR A 61 -0.93 14.49 -10.14
CA THR A 61 -0.25 15.73 -9.81
C THR A 61 1.18 15.40 -9.41
N ASP A 62 2.16 15.89 -10.16
CA ASP A 62 3.57 15.68 -9.82
C ASP A 62 3.98 16.53 -8.61
N ILE A 63 4.86 15.99 -7.78
CA ILE A 63 5.40 16.65 -6.59
C ILE A 63 6.84 17.05 -6.89
N GLU A 64 7.16 18.33 -6.73
CA GLU A 64 8.52 18.86 -6.97
C GLU A 64 9.45 18.46 -5.82
N LEU A 65 10.37 17.55 -6.10
CA LEU A 65 11.34 17.02 -5.11
C LEU A 65 12.80 17.17 -5.53
N GLY A 66 13.15 18.25 -6.26
CA GLY A 66 14.53 18.49 -6.67
C GLY A 66 15.09 17.41 -7.59
N GLY A 67 14.28 16.95 -8.55
CA GLY A 67 14.64 15.94 -9.55
C GLY A 67 14.38 14.48 -9.11
N LEU A 68 13.92 14.23 -7.88
CA LEU A 68 13.40 12.93 -7.47
C LEU A 68 11.95 12.76 -7.97
N ILE A 69 11.54 11.52 -8.22
CA ILE A 69 10.22 11.21 -8.78
C ILE A 69 9.24 10.88 -7.68
N ALA A 70 8.22 11.73 -7.51
CA ALA A 70 7.04 11.47 -6.70
C ALA A 70 5.81 12.17 -7.31
N PHE A 71 4.64 11.59 -7.13
CA PHE A 71 3.37 12.14 -7.61
C PHE A 71 2.20 11.60 -6.80
N LEU A 72 1.13 12.37 -6.74
CA LEU A 72 -0.15 11.97 -6.17
C LEU A 72 -1.12 11.63 -7.32
N ILE A 73 -1.91 10.57 -7.14
CA ILE A 73 -3.08 10.29 -7.99
C ILE A 73 -4.33 10.36 -7.10
N SER A 74 -5.25 11.27 -7.45
CA SER A 74 -6.56 11.36 -6.78
C SER A 74 -7.55 10.35 -7.38
N ASP A 75 -8.63 10.07 -6.65
CA ASP A 75 -9.76 9.28 -7.11
C ASP A 75 -9.40 7.89 -7.66
N VAL A 76 -8.45 7.21 -6.99
CA VAL A 76 -7.99 5.85 -7.35
C VAL A 76 -9.04 4.81 -7.00
N ILE A 77 -9.65 4.96 -5.81
CA ILE A 77 -10.72 4.08 -5.31
C ILE A 77 -11.84 4.92 -4.68
N THR A 78 -13.03 4.36 -4.63
CA THR A 78 -14.17 4.95 -3.93
C THR A 78 -14.01 4.84 -2.40
N GLN A 79 -14.80 5.63 -1.67
CA GLN A 79 -14.83 5.56 -0.20
C GLN A 79 -15.24 4.16 0.29
N GLY A 80 -16.26 3.54 -0.34
CA GLY A 80 -16.71 2.21 0.03
C GLY A 80 -15.67 1.11 -0.26
N GLU A 81 -14.89 1.24 -1.33
CA GLU A 81 -13.76 0.35 -1.61
C GLU A 81 -12.64 0.50 -0.56
N ALA A 82 -12.35 1.72 -0.14
CA ALA A 82 -11.40 1.99 0.94
C ALA A 82 -11.85 1.34 2.26
N ASP A 83 -13.12 1.50 2.63
CA ASP A 83 -13.71 0.91 3.83
C ASP A 83 -13.65 -0.63 3.80
N ALA A 84 -13.92 -1.25 2.64
CA ALA A 84 -13.82 -2.70 2.48
C ALA A 84 -12.39 -3.21 2.66
N ILE A 85 -11.38 -2.47 2.17
CA ILE A 85 -9.95 -2.82 2.36
C ILE A 85 -9.56 -2.69 3.83
N VAL A 86 -10.02 -1.64 4.53
CA VAL A 86 -9.79 -1.48 5.99
C VAL A 86 -10.42 -2.64 6.74
N GLU A 87 -11.69 -2.97 6.47
CA GLU A 87 -12.38 -4.08 7.14
C GLU A 87 -11.66 -5.42 6.93
N ALA A 88 -11.18 -5.70 5.71
CA ALA A 88 -10.39 -6.88 5.41
C ALA A 88 -9.12 -6.94 6.28
N SER A 89 -8.40 -5.82 6.38
CA SER A 89 -7.16 -5.75 7.13
C SER A 89 -7.37 -5.92 8.64
N GLU A 90 -8.44 -5.37 9.20
CA GLU A 90 -8.81 -5.57 10.61
C GLU A 90 -9.15 -7.05 10.92
N ARG A 91 -9.76 -7.76 9.98
CA ARG A 91 -10.05 -9.19 10.11
C ARG A 91 -8.80 -10.07 10.18
N PHE A 92 -7.74 -9.69 9.45
CA PHE A 92 -6.45 -10.38 9.55
C PHE A 92 -5.74 -10.10 10.88
N GLY A 93 -6.03 -8.97 11.50
CA GLY A 93 -5.47 -8.54 12.80
C GLY A 93 -4.09 -7.90 12.68
N TYR A 94 -4.00 -6.63 13.03
CA TYR A 94 -2.75 -5.86 13.06
C TYR A 94 -1.83 -6.33 14.19
N ARG A 95 -0.50 -6.26 13.92
CA ARG A 95 0.58 -6.72 14.79
C ARG A 95 1.67 -5.66 14.88
N ASP A 96 2.46 -5.74 15.92
CA ASP A 96 3.62 -4.87 16.07
C ASP A 96 4.75 -5.26 15.09
N GLU A 97 4.92 -6.55 14.81
CA GLU A 97 5.89 -7.04 13.84
C GLU A 97 5.40 -6.91 12.39
N ALA A 98 6.32 -6.62 11.47
CA ALA A 98 6.04 -6.53 10.04
C ALA A 98 6.88 -7.55 9.26
N PRO A 99 6.26 -8.52 8.54
CA PRO A 99 6.98 -9.60 7.87
C PRO A 99 7.85 -9.07 6.72
N GLY A 100 9.12 -9.52 6.69
CA GLY A 100 10.10 -9.15 5.69
C GLY A 100 10.68 -7.73 5.83
N ILE A 101 10.28 -6.97 6.85
CA ILE A 101 10.81 -5.64 7.14
C ILE A 101 11.74 -5.74 8.34
N GLN A 102 12.96 -5.23 8.18
CA GLN A 102 13.94 -5.11 9.26
C GLN A 102 14.29 -3.63 9.43
N THR A 103 13.94 -3.07 10.57
CA THR A 103 14.19 -1.68 10.91
C THR A 103 14.95 -1.56 12.22
N PRO A 104 15.79 -0.53 12.40
CA PRO A 104 16.37 -0.21 13.71
C PRO A 104 15.28 0.02 14.77
N PRO A 105 15.59 -0.20 16.05
CA PRO A 105 14.68 0.11 17.16
C PRO A 105 14.16 1.55 17.09
N GLY A 106 12.84 1.73 17.27
CA GLY A 106 12.18 3.04 17.23
C GLY A 106 11.96 3.62 15.83
N MET A 107 12.46 2.97 14.78
CA MET A 107 12.27 3.44 13.40
C MET A 107 10.81 3.37 12.98
N ARG A 108 10.14 2.24 13.22
CA ARG A 108 8.75 1.97 12.85
C ARG A 108 7.93 1.66 14.11
N MET A 109 7.00 2.53 14.45
CA MET A 109 6.14 2.39 15.64
C MET A 109 4.70 1.97 15.30
N ASN A 110 4.29 2.08 14.05
CA ASN A 110 2.95 1.68 13.59
C ASN A 110 2.79 0.15 13.57
N LYS A 111 1.55 -0.30 13.66
CA LYS A 111 1.17 -1.70 13.50
C LYS A 111 1.04 -2.08 12.02
N ALA A 112 1.26 -3.36 11.72
CA ALA A 112 1.21 -3.87 10.35
C ALA A 112 0.42 -5.16 10.26
N VAL A 113 -0.17 -5.41 9.10
CA VAL A 113 -0.61 -6.73 8.64
C VAL A 113 -0.35 -6.84 7.14
N HIS A 114 0.25 -7.94 6.72
CA HIS A 114 0.52 -8.17 5.30
C HIS A 114 -0.38 -9.29 4.78
N TRP A 115 -0.90 -9.09 3.58
CA TRP A 115 -1.74 -10.08 2.93
C TRP A 115 -1.58 -10.07 1.41
N VAL A 116 -1.94 -11.17 0.77
CA VAL A 116 -1.91 -11.31 -0.68
C VAL A 116 -3.34 -11.19 -1.20
N ALA A 117 -3.58 -10.11 -1.95
CA ALA A 117 -4.88 -9.80 -2.55
C ALA A 117 -5.11 -10.58 -3.85
N ASP A 118 -6.35 -10.64 -4.28
CA ASP A 118 -6.77 -11.23 -5.53
C ASP A 118 -6.66 -10.25 -6.71
N GLU A 119 -6.66 -10.81 -7.93
CA GLU A 119 -6.75 -10.03 -9.17
C GLU A 119 -7.98 -9.14 -9.19
N GLN A 120 -9.13 -9.63 -8.73
CA GLN A 120 -10.37 -8.88 -8.67
C GLN A 120 -10.31 -7.63 -7.76
N THR A 121 -9.33 -7.56 -6.86
CA THR A 121 -9.09 -6.39 -6.00
C THR A 121 -8.11 -5.41 -6.64
N LEU A 122 -6.92 -5.89 -7.03
CA LEU A 122 -5.84 -5.01 -7.49
C LEU A 122 -5.84 -4.78 -9.01
N GLY A 123 -6.43 -5.69 -9.80
CA GLY A 123 -6.54 -5.51 -11.25
C GLY A 123 -7.33 -4.25 -11.63
N PRO A 124 -8.55 -4.04 -11.10
CA PRO A 124 -9.30 -2.80 -11.35
C PRO A 124 -8.55 -1.55 -10.90
N ILE A 125 -7.86 -1.58 -9.75
CA ILE A 125 -7.04 -0.44 -9.29
C ILE A 125 -5.93 -0.14 -10.29
N PHE A 126 -5.20 -1.16 -10.75
CA PHE A 126 -4.16 -0.98 -11.78
C PHE A 126 -4.74 -0.39 -13.07
N ASP A 127 -5.83 -0.95 -13.59
CA ASP A 127 -6.46 -0.49 -14.83
C ASP A 127 -6.84 1.00 -14.79
N ARG A 128 -7.29 1.48 -13.62
CA ARG A 128 -7.66 2.88 -13.41
C ARG A 128 -6.49 3.84 -13.51
N ILE A 129 -5.29 3.42 -13.10
CA ILE A 129 -4.12 4.30 -12.95
C ILE A 129 -2.98 4.01 -13.94
N ALA A 130 -3.02 2.88 -14.67
CA ALA A 130 -1.92 2.43 -15.53
C ALA A 130 -1.42 3.51 -16.51
N HIS A 131 -2.34 4.26 -17.11
CA HIS A 131 -2.04 5.33 -18.07
C HIS A 131 -1.37 6.57 -17.43
N LEU A 132 -1.38 6.68 -16.09
CA LEU A 132 -0.78 7.77 -15.31
C LEU A 132 0.59 7.38 -14.74
N LEU A 133 0.98 6.09 -14.82
CA LEU A 133 2.25 5.59 -14.33
C LEU A 133 3.36 5.75 -15.39
N PRO A 134 4.62 5.95 -14.97
CA PRO A 134 5.75 5.90 -15.89
C PRO A 134 5.84 4.53 -16.59
N HIS A 135 5.82 4.48 -17.91
CA HIS A 135 5.90 3.24 -18.68
C HIS A 135 7.31 2.65 -18.73
N ASP A 136 8.34 3.49 -18.63
CA ASP A 136 9.75 3.09 -18.58
C ASP A 136 10.42 3.66 -17.34
N MET A 137 11.17 2.81 -16.65
CA MET A 137 12.01 3.19 -15.51
C MET A 137 13.40 2.59 -15.69
N ASP A 138 14.35 3.42 -16.16
CA ASP A 138 15.74 3.00 -16.37
C ASP A 138 15.88 1.83 -17.34
N GLY A 139 15.03 1.76 -18.37
CA GLY A 139 14.99 0.68 -19.35
C GLY A 139 14.09 -0.51 -18.96
N ALA A 140 13.59 -0.53 -17.73
CA ALA A 140 12.60 -1.53 -17.31
C ALA A 140 11.18 -1.06 -17.69
N GLN A 141 10.38 -1.97 -18.25
CA GLN A 141 9.03 -1.66 -18.71
C GLN A 141 7.99 -1.91 -17.62
N LEU A 142 6.99 -1.02 -17.51
CA LEU A 142 5.87 -1.19 -16.59
C LEU A 142 5.21 -2.56 -16.82
N TYR A 143 5.16 -3.37 -15.76
CA TYR A 143 4.44 -4.64 -15.79
C TYR A 143 2.93 -4.39 -15.61
N PRO A 144 2.05 -5.10 -16.35
CA PRO A 144 0.62 -4.81 -16.36
C PRO A 144 -0.14 -5.31 -15.12
N ALA A 145 0.49 -5.25 -13.95
CA ALA A 145 -0.15 -5.54 -12.67
C ALA A 145 0.65 -4.93 -11.50
N LEU A 146 -0.06 -4.61 -10.42
CA LEU A 146 0.55 -4.32 -9.11
C LEU A 146 0.95 -5.64 -8.43
N SER A 147 2.01 -5.62 -7.60
CA SER A 147 2.28 -6.74 -6.70
C SER A 147 1.06 -7.00 -5.84
N ARG A 148 0.63 -8.26 -5.74
CA ARG A 148 -0.57 -8.60 -4.98
C ARG A 148 -0.35 -8.69 -3.47
N ARG A 149 0.90 -8.65 -3.01
CA ARG A 149 1.22 -8.50 -1.60
C ARG A 149 1.00 -7.04 -1.19
N ILE A 150 0.06 -6.83 -0.28
CA ILE A 150 -0.25 -5.53 0.32
C ILE A 150 0.36 -5.49 1.72
N ASN A 151 1.12 -4.44 2.01
CA ASN A 151 1.60 -4.14 3.35
C ASN A 151 0.66 -3.09 3.95
N MET A 152 -0.29 -3.54 4.79
CA MET A 152 -1.20 -2.65 5.49
C MET A 152 -0.53 -2.08 6.73
N TYR A 153 -0.67 -0.78 6.93
CA TYR A 153 -0.20 -0.06 8.11
C TYR A 153 -1.36 0.64 8.80
N ARG A 154 -1.42 0.48 10.12
CA ARG A 154 -2.29 1.23 11.01
C ARG A 154 -1.42 2.05 11.95
N TYR A 155 -1.65 3.36 11.96
CA TYR A 155 -1.01 4.29 12.87
C TYR A 155 -2.04 4.71 13.90
N ASP A 156 -1.85 4.28 15.15
CA ASP A 156 -2.62 4.73 16.30
C ASP A 156 -2.05 6.08 16.82
N ALA A 157 -2.66 6.65 17.86
CA ALA A 157 -2.14 7.88 18.44
C ALA A 157 -0.67 7.75 18.85
N GLU A 158 0.14 8.76 18.54
CA GLU A 158 1.59 8.86 18.76
C GLU A 158 2.45 7.96 17.85
N ASP A 159 1.86 7.11 17.00
CA ASP A 159 2.61 6.30 16.05
C ASP A 159 3.29 7.14 14.96
N VAL A 160 4.48 6.69 14.58
CA VAL A 160 5.33 7.32 13.58
C VAL A 160 6.11 6.25 12.82
N PHE A 161 6.44 6.51 11.56
CA PHE A 161 7.46 5.77 10.84
C PHE A 161 8.55 6.77 10.45
N ASN A 162 9.63 6.77 11.19
CA ASN A 162 10.73 7.74 11.07
C ASN A 162 11.38 7.72 9.68
N PRO A 163 12.17 8.76 9.29
CA PRO A 163 12.74 8.88 7.95
C PRO A 163 13.49 7.62 7.49
N HIS A 164 13.08 7.08 6.34
CA HIS A 164 13.64 5.88 5.72
C HIS A 164 13.46 5.90 4.20
N THR A 165 14.13 4.99 3.53
CA THR A 165 13.88 4.67 2.12
C THR A 165 13.32 3.27 2.01
N ASP A 166 12.38 3.08 1.10
CA ASP A 166 11.88 1.75 0.77
C ASP A 166 12.86 1.02 -0.14
N GLY A 167 13.09 -0.26 0.12
CA GLY A 167 13.81 -1.14 -0.80
C GLY A 167 12.91 -1.59 -1.96
N ASP A 168 13.53 -2.06 -3.04
CA ASP A 168 12.84 -2.72 -4.12
C ASP A 168 12.48 -4.17 -3.73
N TRP A 169 11.34 -4.63 -4.23
CA TRP A 169 10.79 -5.94 -3.92
C TRP A 169 10.44 -6.72 -5.18
N PRO A 170 10.51 -8.06 -5.17
CA PRO A 170 9.89 -8.87 -6.21
C PRO A 170 8.36 -8.71 -6.18
N GLY A 171 7.72 -9.02 -7.29
CA GLY A 171 6.26 -9.14 -7.34
C GLY A 171 5.80 -10.42 -6.65
N TYR A 172 4.61 -10.38 -6.08
CA TYR A 172 4.01 -11.55 -5.43
C TYR A 172 2.55 -11.73 -5.84
N GLY A 173 2.11 -12.98 -5.88
CA GLY A 173 0.72 -13.38 -6.04
C GLY A 173 0.44 -14.69 -5.30
N LEU A 174 -0.77 -15.21 -5.45
CA LEU A 174 -1.11 -16.55 -4.98
C LEU A 174 -0.84 -17.57 -6.10
N THR A 175 -0.47 -18.79 -5.72
CA THR A 175 -0.52 -19.94 -6.62
C THR A 175 -1.95 -20.18 -7.13
N PRO A 176 -2.16 -20.87 -8.28
CA PRO A 176 -3.50 -21.12 -8.81
C PRO A 176 -4.44 -21.84 -7.83
N ASP A 177 -3.88 -22.72 -6.99
CA ASP A 177 -4.63 -23.41 -5.91
C ASP A 177 -4.79 -22.56 -4.64
N ARG A 178 -4.28 -21.33 -4.63
CA ARG A 178 -4.34 -20.33 -3.55
C ARG A 178 -3.66 -20.75 -2.24
N ARG A 179 -2.86 -21.81 -2.24
CA ARG A 179 -2.27 -22.38 -1.02
C ARG A 179 -0.96 -21.73 -0.61
N GLN A 180 -0.28 -21.07 -1.55
CA GLN A 180 1.05 -20.48 -1.32
C GLN A 180 1.17 -19.09 -1.95
N MET A 181 2.00 -18.27 -1.35
CA MET A 181 2.48 -17.03 -1.96
C MET A 181 3.59 -17.39 -2.97
N GLN A 182 3.46 -16.90 -4.19
CA GLN A 182 4.41 -17.11 -5.27
C GLN A 182 5.08 -15.79 -5.65
N GLU A 183 6.40 -15.82 -5.76
CA GLU A 183 7.19 -14.73 -6.30
C GLU A 183 7.10 -14.70 -7.83
N TRP A 184 7.03 -13.52 -8.41
CA TRP A 184 7.03 -13.31 -9.86
C TRP A 184 8.46 -13.12 -10.36
N ALA A 185 8.99 -14.13 -11.04
CA ALA A 185 10.36 -14.13 -11.57
C ALA A 185 10.60 -12.97 -12.55
N GLY A 186 11.79 -12.35 -12.50
CA GLY A 186 12.22 -11.29 -13.40
C GLY A 186 11.55 -9.92 -13.15
N LEU A 187 10.65 -9.81 -12.19
CA LEU A 187 9.98 -8.54 -11.85
C LEU A 187 10.55 -7.93 -10.59
N ARG A 188 10.76 -6.62 -10.63
CA ARG A 188 11.14 -5.81 -9.46
C ARG A 188 10.27 -4.56 -9.41
N SER A 189 10.07 -4.04 -8.23
CA SER A 189 9.32 -2.79 -8.04
C SER A 189 10.23 -1.56 -8.20
N CYS A 190 9.68 -0.48 -8.76
CA CYS A 190 10.36 0.82 -8.84
C CYS A 190 9.67 1.91 -8.02
N PHE A 191 8.39 1.72 -7.71
CA PHE A 191 7.61 2.68 -6.91
C PHE A 191 6.90 2.00 -5.75
N SER A 192 6.90 2.69 -4.60
CA SER A 192 5.89 2.50 -3.57
C SER A 192 4.64 3.30 -3.96
N MET A 193 3.49 2.65 -3.89
CA MET A 193 2.17 3.25 -3.91
C MET A 193 1.62 3.21 -2.49
N LEU A 194 1.41 4.37 -1.88
CA LEU A 194 0.71 4.49 -0.59
C LEU A 194 -0.75 4.87 -0.86
N LEU A 195 -1.62 3.89 -0.86
CA LEU A 195 -3.06 4.09 -1.00
C LEU A 195 -3.64 4.49 0.35
N TYR A 196 -4.15 5.71 0.46
CA TYR A 196 -4.75 6.24 1.67
C TYR A 196 -6.19 5.77 1.81
N LEU A 197 -6.48 5.12 2.93
CA LEU A 197 -7.80 4.50 3.17
C LEU A 197 -8.67 5.33 4.09
N ASN A 198 -8.11 6.35 4.72
CA ASN A 198 -8.81 7.42 5.44
C ASN A 198 -7.92 8.66 5.51
N GLY A 199 -8.49 9.75 6.04
CA GLY A 199 -7.82 11.04 6.13
C GLY A 199 -8.46 11.99 7.14
N PRO A 200 -8.12 13.29 7.08
CA PRO A 200 -8.72 14.31 7.96
C PRO A 200 -10.25 14.38 7.88
N GLU A 201 -10.82 14.07 6.73
CA GLU A 201 -12.27 13.97 6.51
C GLU A 201 -12.94 12.87 7.34
N ASP A 202 -12.17 11.85 7.75
CA ASP A 202 -12.61 10.77 8.64
C ASP A 202 -12.21 11.02 10.10
N GLY A 203 -11.57 12.17 10.41
CA GLY A 203 -11.15 12.55 11.75
C GLY A 203 -9.68 12.25 12.08
N VAL A 204 -8.86 11.79 11.11
CA VAL A 204 -7.42 11.58 11.32
C VAL A 204 -6.74 12.93 11.55
N GLN A 205 -5.95 13.04 12.62
CA GLN A 205 -5.19 14.22 12.95
C GLN A 205 -3.68 13.97 12.75
N GLY A 206 -2.99 14.85 12.01
CA GLY A 206 -1.60 14.65 11.61
C GLY A 206 -1.46 13.55 10.56
N GLY A 207 -0.41 12.74 10.67
CA GLY A 207 -0.21 11.55 9.83
C GLY A 207 0.07 11.86 8.36
N SER A 208 0.65 13.03 8.02
CA SER A 208 1.14 13.28 6.66
C SER A 208 2.22 12.27 6.27
N THR A 209 2.39 12.06 4.97
CA THR A 209 3.62 11.45 4.45
C THR A 209 4.56 12.57 4.05
N ARG A 210 5.68 12.68 4.74
CA ARG A 210 6.73 13.67 4.44
C ARG A 210 7.74 13.09 3.48
N LEU A 211 7.96 13.81 2.38
CA LEU A 211 8.95 13.48 1.35
C LEU A 211 10.11 14.47 1.45
N PHE A 212 11.34 13.99 1.60
CA PHE A 212 12.51 14.85 1.77
C PHE A 212 13.17 15.15 0.43
N ARG A 213 13.54 16.41 0.23
CA ARG A 213 14.29 16.88 -0.94
C ARG A 213 15.80 16.83 -0.68
N PRO A 214 16.63 16.71 -1.75
CA PRO A 214 18.10 16.73 -1.60
C PRO A 214 18.65 18.05 -0.99
N ASP A 215 17.92 19.16 -1.15
CA ASP A 215 18.28 20.48 -0.61
C ASP A 215 17.92 20.67 0.87
N ARG A 216 17.57 19.60 1.57
CA ARG A 216 17.08 19.55 2.96
C ARG A 216 15.68 20.14 3.18
N GLY A 217 14.97 20.48 2.11
CA GLY A 217 13.55 20.80 2.17
C GLY A 217 12.69 19.54 2.26
N HIS A 218 11.39 19.71 2.39
CA HIS A 218 10.44 18.60 2.35
C HIS A 218 9.08 19.06 1.81
N GLU A 219 8.28 18.07 1.40
CA GLU A 219 6.88 18.24 1.02
C GLU A 219 6.03 17.30 1.90
N ASP A 220 5.00 17.85 2.52
CA ASP A 220 4.06 17.07 3.34
C ASP A 220 2.80 16.75 2.54
N VAL A 221 2.55 15.47 2.32
CA VAL A 221 1.35 14.97 1.64
C VAL A 221 0.36 14.50 2.68
N MET A 222 -0.74 15.23 2.83
CA MET A 222 -1.82 14.82 3.73
C MET A 222 -2.57 13.61 3.15
N PRO A 223 -2.92 12.61 3.98
CA PRO A 223 -3.74 11.51 3.52
C PRO A 223 -5.12 12.02 3.10
N LYS A 224 -5.58 11.55 1.93
CA LYS A 224 -6.94 11.77 1.46
C LYS A 224 -7.51 10.42 1.05
N LYS A 225 -8.63 10.03 1.64
CA LYS A 225 -9.29 8.74 1.39
C LYS A 225 -9.51 8.52 -0.11
N GLY A 226 -9.07 7.37 -0.61
CA GLY A 226 -9.20 7.01 -2.03
C GLY A 226 -8.11 7.58 -2.95
N SER A 227 -7.19 8.41 -2.47
CA SER A 227 -6.01 8.85 -3.23
C SER A 227 -4.79 7.97 -2.96
N ALA A 228 -3.80 8.02 -3.85
CA ALA A 228 -2.54 7.29 -3.68
C ALA A 228 -1.33 8.17 -3.96
N LEU A 229 -0.34 8.13 -3.07
CA LEU A 229 0.97 8.74 -3.24
C LEU A 229 1.93 7.72 -3.83
N PHE A 230 2.64 8.13 -4.86
CA PHE A 230 3.68 7.33 -5.51
C PHE A 230 5.03 8.02 -5.34
N PHE A 231 6.05 7.25 -5.00
CA PHE A 231 7.42 7.74 -5.00
C PHE A 231 8.40 6.62 -5.39
N ARG A 232 9.46 7.03 -6.08
CA ARG A 232 10.52 6.11 -6.47
C ARG A 232 11.21 5.55 -5.24
N HIS A 233 11.45 4.24 -5.25
CA HIS A 233 12.18 3.53 -4.21
C HIS A 233 13.36 2.71 -4.77
N GLY A 234 14.05 1.97 -3.90
CA GLY A 234 15.21 1.13 -4.19
C GLY A 234 16.40 1.50 -3.31
N PHE A 235 17.58 0.99 -3.65
CA PHE A 235 18.81 1.21 -2.86
C PHE A 235 19.73 2.28 -3.44
N GLY A 236 19.30 3.01 -4.46
CA GLY A 236 20.10 4.01 -5.15
C GLY A 236 19.81 5.45 -4.69
N PRO A 237 20.62 6.42 -5.16
CA PRO A 237 20.52 7.83 -4.76
C PRO A 237 19.23 8.52 -5.27
N ARG A 238 18.48 7.86 -6.16
CA ARG A 238 17.19 8.36 -6.66
C ARG A 238 16.00 7.88 -5.86
N SER A 239 16.23 7.11 -4.77
CA SER A 239 15.18 6.70 -3.85
C SER A 239 14.74 7.87 -2.99
N VAL A 240 13.44 8.03 -2.81
CA VAL A 240 12.87 9.12 -2.02
C VAL A 240 12.95 8.77 -0.54
N LEU A 241 13.71 9.57 0.23
CA LEU A 241 13.65 9.54 1.68
C LEU A 241 12.30 10.08 2.13
N HIS A 242 11.61 9.34 3.00
CA HIS A 242 10.27 9.72 3.44
C HIS A 242 10.00 9.27 4.87
N GLU A 243 8.98 9.83 5.49
CA GLU A 243 8.47 9.41 6.79
C GLU A 243 6.94 9.37 6.81
N GLY A 244 6.38 8.49 7.65
CA GLY A 244 5.00 8.59 8.11
C GLY A 244 4.96 9.45 9.36
N SER A 245 4.58 10.72 9.24
CA SER A 245 4.56 11.67 10.35
C SER A 245 3.57 11.26 11.42
N ARG A 246 3.79 11.73 12.64
CA ARG A 246 3.02 11.35 13.82
C ARG A 246 1.52 11.57 13.64
N VAL A 247 0.74 10.58 14.08
CA VAL A 247 -0.71 10.65 14.18
C VAL A 247 -1.10 11.10 15.57
N PHE A 248 -2.17 11.88 15.67
CA PHE A 248 -2.74 12.37 16.92
C PHE A 248 -4.22 12.02 17.01
N GLY A 249 -4.80 12.19 18.22
CA GLY A 249 -6.22 11.94 18.45
C GLY A 249 -6.59 10.46 18.53
N GLU A 250 -7.88 10.17 18.41
CA GLU A 250 -8.43 8.82 18.65
C GLU A 250 -8.65 8.00 17.38
N VAL A 251 -8.61 8.65 16.19
CA VAL A 251 -8.85 7.99 14.91
C VAL A 251 -7.54 7.52 14.31
N SER A 252 -7.39 6.21 14.18
CA SER A 252 -6.21 5.60 13.54
C SER A 252 -6.15 5.91 12.05
N LYS A 253 -4.94 6.15 11.53
CA LYS A 253 -4.69 6.28 10.09
C LYS A 253 -4.42 4.92 9.46
N TYR A 254 -5.03 4.65 8.29
CA TYR A 254 -4.85 3.42 7.52
C TYR A 254 -4.22 3.70 6.17
N VAL A 255 -3.18 2.95 5.84
CA VAL A 255 -2.46 3.03 4.56
C VAL A 255 -2.19 1.63 4.03
N ALA A 256 -2.49 1.40 2.75
CA ALA A 256 -2.05 0.21 2.03
C ALA A 256 -0.82 0.56 1.19
N ARG A 257 0.35 0.00 1.54
CA ARG A 257 1.55 0.10 0.70
C ARG A 257 1.57 -1.05 -0.29
N ILE A 258 1.59 -0.72 -1.57
CA ILE A 258 1.57 -1.64 -2.70
C ILE A 258 2.76 -1.31 -3.61
N ASN A 259 3.36 -2.32 -4.21
CA ASN A 259 4.50 -2.12 -5.10
C ASN A 259 4.05 -2.08 -6.57
N VAL A 260 4.52 -1.07 -7.31
CA VAL A 260 4.36 -0.97 -8.77
C VAL A 260 5.51 -1.71 -9.44
N MET A 261 5.18 -2.68 -10.28
CA MET A 261 6.10 -3.66 -10.83
C MET A 261 6.62 -3.29 -12.20
N TYR A 262 7.90 -3.62 -12.44
CA TYR A 262 8.58 -3.42 -13.71
C TYR A 262 9.32 -4.69 -14.10
N ASN A 263 9.42 -4.91 -15.42
CA ASN A 263 10.17 -6.01 -16.02
C ASN A 263 11.54 -5.50 -16.51
N PHE A 264 12.59 -6.06 -15.97
CA PHE A 264 13.97 -5.70 -16.29
C PHE A 264 14.61 -6.56 -17.42
N GLY A 265 13.82 -7.43 -18.07
CA GLY A 265 14.28 -8.32 -19.13
C GLY A 265 14.56 -9.73 -18.64
#